data_5d931d68e72c01ab57cbe641a482c897
#
_entry.id   5d931d68e72c01ab57cbe641a482c897
#
_cell.length_a   1.000
_cell.length_b   1.000
_cell.length_c   1.000
_cell.angle_alpha   90.00
_cell.angle_beta   90.00
_cell.angle_gamma   90.00
#
_symmetry.space_group_name_H-M   'P 1'
#
loop_
_entity.id
_entity.type
_entity.pdbx_description
1 polymer ?
#
loop_
_entity_poly.entity_id
_entity_poly.type
_entity_poly.pdbx_seq_one_letter_code
_entity_poly.pdbx_strand_id
1 'polypeptide(L)'
;MFRYTEYNLLNKMLDDAISGEFEEKNFDESELSKLQSKLMRYLTTSSISEKKLREEKENIEELITNISHQTKTPLTNIMMYSELLGEKADGELKEYAEEIHSQSRKLEDLITALVKMSRLETGIFRLQPEENSLMTVLKRAYDQALPKAKLKNIELILSEGTDAKANIDLKWTTEAVFNIIDNAIKYSGEGTSIKLKINTFEMFSSISVEDHGIGIGEEEIPKLFARFYRSRQVSDNEGIGVGLYLARQLTEEQGGYIKVKSAPGKGSTFELFFPNVSKL
;
A
#
# COMPACT_ATOMS: atom_id res chain seq x y z
N MET A 1 28.88 27.89 31.43
CA MET A 1 29.39 26.51 31.59
C MET A 1 28.40 25.78 32.49
N PHE A 2 27.52 24.91 31.91
CA PHE A 2 26.58 24.12 32.71
C PHE A 2 27.36 23.19 33.63
N ARG A 3 26.99 23.16 34.91
CA ARG A 3 27.61 22.23 35.86
C ARG A 3 27.18 20.79 35.50
N TYR A 4 28.03 19.83 35.72
CA TYR A 4 27.80 18.41 35.45
C TYR A 4 26.48 17.86 36.06
N THR A 5 26.10 18.43 37.21
CA THR A 5 24.82 18.16 37.91
C THR A 5 23.58 18.62 37.14
N GLU A 6 23.66 19.76 36.44
CA GLU A 6 22.55 20.34 35.67
C GLU A 6 22.31 19.55 34.37
N TYR A 7 23.39 19.07 33.76
CA TYR A 7 23.31 18.19 32.58
C TYR A 7 22.64 16.86 32.93
N ASN A 8 23.07 16.22 34.04
CA ASN A 8 22.49 14.96 34.48
C ASN A 8 21.00 15.10 34.86
N LEU A 9 20.60 16.23 35.43
CA LEU A 9 19.21 16.50 35.75
C LEU A 9 18.34 16.66 34.50
N LEU A 10 18.81 17.39 33.48
CA LEU A 10 18.13 17.53 32.20
C LEU A 10 18.02 16.20 31.45
N ASN A 11 19.09 15.39 31.47
CA ASN A 11 19.08 14.07 30.84
C ASN A 11 18.05 13.14 31.52
N LYS A 12 18.02 13.14 32.86
CA LYS A 12 17.04 12.36 33.60
C LYS A 12 15.60 12.79 33.29
N MET A 13 15.37 14.10 33.19
CA MET A 13 14.04 14.63 32.81
C MET A 13 13.62 14.21 31.41
N LEU A 14 14.56 14.15 30.44
CA LEU A 14 14.32 13.66 29.11
C LEU A 14 14.00 12.16 29.12
N ASP A 15 14.74 11.38 29.89
CA ASP A 15 14.51 9.93 30.03
C ASP A 15 13.15 9.65 30.68
N ASP A 16 12.80 10.37 31.78
CA ASP A 16 11.50 10.27 32.46
C ASP A 16 10.35 10.71 31.51
N ALA A 17 10.58 11.72 30.66
CA ALA A 17 9.59 12.15 29.66
C ALA A 17 9.40 11.12 28.53
N ILE A 18 10.48 10.48 28.07
CA ILE A 18 10.44 9.42 27.04
C ILE A 18 9.72 8.18 27.58
N SER A 19 9.93 7.84 28.87
CA SER A 19 9.26 6.70 29.52
C SER A 19 7.80 6.97 29.93
N GLY A 20 7.36 8.24 29.87
CA GLY A 20 6.00 8.65 30.32
C GLY A 20 5.83 8.76 31.82
N GLU A 21 6.92 8.67 32.60
CA GLU A 21 6.93 8.69 34.10
C GLU A 21 7.28 10.05 34.68
N PHE A 22 7.10 11.12 33.94
CA PHE A 22 7.53 12.45 34.33
C PHE A 22 6.68 13.04 35.45
N GLU A 23 7.30 13.34 36.63
CA GLU A 23 6.68 14.02 37.76
C GLU A 23 7.25 15.42 37.98
N GLU A 24 6.39 16.38 38.26
CA GLU A 24 6.75 17.76 38.59
C GLU A 24 7.35 17.83 40.01
N LYS A 25 8.65 18.12 40.13
CA LYS A 25 9.36 18.28 41.41
C LYS A 25 9.97 19.66 41.54
N ASN A 26 9.54 20.41 42.56
CA ASN A 26 10.09 21.64 43.14
C ASN A 26 10.88 22.57 42.17
N PHE A 27 10.21 23.57 41.60
CA PHE A 27 10.84 24.67 40.86
C PHE A 27 11.23 25.80 41.78
N ASP A 28 12.45 26.31 41.56
CA ASP A 28 12.92 27.58 42.12
C ASP A 28 12.97 28.68 41.03
N GLU A 29 13.32 29.91 41.35
CA GLU A 29 13.39 31.04 40.40
C GLU A 29 14.65 31.02 39.51
N SER A 30 15.41 29.95 39.46
CA SER A 30 16.63 29.83 38.66
C SER A 30 16.35 29.80 37.16
N GLU A 31 17.35 30.17 36.34
CA GLU A 31 17.29 30.08 34.88
C GLU A 31 17.10 28.58 34.44
N LEU A 32 17.64 27.65 35.20
CA LEU A 32 17.46 26.21 34.97
C LEU A 32 16.02 25.81 35.17
N SER A 33 15.36 26.26 36.21
CA SER A 33 13.95 26.01 36.51
C SER A 33 13.04 26.57 35.42
N LYS A 34 13.35 27.75 34.87
CA LYS A 34 12.64 28.31 33.72
C LYS A 34 12.81 27.45 32.46
N LEU A 35 14.02 26.93 32.22
CA LEU A 35 14.26 26.01 31.08
C LEU A 35 13.51 24.71 31.25
N GLN A 36 13.51 24.12 32.44
CA GLN A 36 12.78 22.93 32.79
C GLN A 36 11.27 23.12 32.54
N SER A 37 10.68 24.21 33.03
CA SER A 37 9.26 24.54 32.81
C SER A 37 8.90 24.68 31.32
N LYS A 38 9.78 25.28 30.52
CA LYS A 38 9.58 25.39 29.07
C LYS A 38 9.66 24.04 28.36
N LEU A 39 10.64 23.20 28.73
CA LEU A 39 10.78 21.86 28.21
C LEU A 39 9.57 20.99 28.56
N MET A 40 9.16 21.05 29.81
CA MET A 40 7.98 20.39 30.34
C MET A 40 6.73 20.74 29.54
N ARG A 41 6.49 22.05 29.37
CA ARG A 41 5.32 22.53 28.59
C ARG A 41 5.37 22.04 27.15
N TYR A 42 6.54 22.01 26.53
CA TYR A 42 6.72 21.51 25.16
C TYR A 42 6.40 20.00 25.08
N LEU A 43 7.00 19.19 25.97
CA LEU A 43 6.80 17.74 26.00
C LEU A 43 5.32 17.37 26.30
N THR A 44 4.69 18.04 27.27
CA THR A 44 3.27 17.83 27.58
C THR A 44 2.38 18.21 26.40
N THR A 45 2.66 19.35 25.75
CA THR A 45 1.88 19.78 24.58
C THR A 45 2.07 18.82 23.40
N SER A 46 3.30 18.33 23.17
CA SER A 46 3.61 17.34 22.14
C SER A 46 2.87 16.03 22.39
N SER A 47 2.95 15.51 23.61
CA SER A 47 2.26 14.26 24.00
C SER A 47 0.74 14.36 23.84
N ILE A 48 0.13 15.49 24.27
CA ILE A 48 -1.31 15.73 24.07
C ILE A 48 -1.64 15.80 22.58
N SER A 49 -0.80 16.45 21.78
CA SER A 49 -1.00 16.55 20.33
C SER A 49 -0.91 15.20 19.64
N GLU A 50 0.08 14.38 20.00
CA GLU A 50 0.24 13.02 19.50
C GLU A 50 -0.95 12.12 19.86
N LYS A 51 -1.42 12.22 21.13
CA LYS A 51 -2.59 11.48 21.57
C LYS A 51 -3.83 11.87 20.78
N LYS A 52 -4.10 13.16 20.60
CA LYS A 52 -5.24 13.65 19.80
C LYS A 52 -5.14 13.18 18.34
N LEU A 53 -3.96 13.27 17.74
CA LEU A 53 -3.75 12.82 16.37
C LEU A 53 -4.03 11.31 16.22
N ARG A 54 -3.64 10.53 17.23
CA ARG A 54 -3.91 9.10 17.27
C ARG A 54 -5.41 8.80 17.41
N GLU A 55 -6.09 9.49 18.31
CA GLU A 55 -7.55 9.36 18.49
C GLU A 55 -8.32 9.75 17.22
N GLU A 56 -7.93 10.84 16.55
CA GLU A 56 -8.50 11.23 15.27
C GLU A 56 -8.28 10.18 14.18
N LYS A 57 -7.08 9.58 14.09
CA LYS A 57 -6.80 8.51 13.16
C LYS A 57 -7.66 7.26 13.42
N GLU A 58 -7.78 6.84 14.68
CA GLU A 58 -8.61 5.70 15.09
C GLU A 58 -10.09 5.94 14.76
N ASN A 59 -10.61 7.15 15.00
CA ASN A 59 -11.98 7.53 14.64
C ASN A 59 -12.23 7.50 13.11
N ILE A 60 -11.26 7.98 12.31
CA ILE A 60 -11.36 7.93 10.85
C ILE A 60 -11.38 6.48 10.35
N GLU A 61 -10.56 5.60 10.94
CA GLU A 61 -10.57 4.17 10.57
C GLU A 61 -11.91 3.51 10.88
N GLU A 62 -12.43 3.73 12.09
CA GLU A 62 -13.73 3.20 12.48
C GLU A 62 -14.83 3.67 11.53
N LEU A 63 -14.86 4.97 11.22
CA LEU A 63 -15.81 5.56 10.28
C LEU A 63 -15.72 4.90 8.90
N ILE A 64 -14.51 4.76 8.33
CA ILE A 64 -14.31 4.18 7.01
C ILE A 64 -14.67 2.69 7.01
N THR A 65 -14.33 1.97 8.08
CA THR A 65 -14.69 0.56 8.23
C THR A 65 -16.19 0.39 8.28
N ASN A 66 -16.90 1.24 9.05
CA ASN A 66 -18.35 1.22 9.16
C ASN A 66 -19.02 1.57 7.83
N ILE A 67 -18.56 2.60 7.12
CA ILE A 67 -19.05 2.95 5.78
C ILE A 67 -18.86 1.77 4.82
N SER A 68 -17.69 1.12 4.84
CA SER A 68 -17.43 -0.04 3.98
C SER A 68 -18.41 -1.19 4.23
N HIS A 69 -18.65 -1.54 5.48
CA HIS A 69 -19.61 -2.60 5.83
C HIS A 69 -21.05 -2.22 5.47
N GLN A 70 -21.45 -0.99 5.74
CA GLN A 70 -22.81 -0.51 5.47
C GLN A 70 -23.11 -0.33 3.97
N THR A 71 -22.10 -0.02 3.17
CA THR A 71 -22.25 0.11 1.71
C THR A 71 -22.14 -1.23 0.98
N LYS A 72 -21.38 -2.18 1.51
CA LYS A 72 -21.20 -3.51 0.89
C LYS A 72 -22.54 -4.26 0.76
N THR A 73 -23.36 -4.25 1.79
CA THR A 73 -24.65 -4.97 1.82
C THR A 73 -25.63 -4.50 0.73
N PRO A 74 -25.97 -3.20 0.62
CA PRO A 74 -26.86 -2.75 -0.46
C PRO A 74 -26.25 -2.96 -1.84
N LEU A 75 -24.93 -2.83 -1.97
CA LEU A 75 -24.25 -3.03 -3.24
C LEU A 75 -24.30 -4.50 -3.70
N THR A 76 -24.09 -5.45 -2.77
CA THR A 76 -24.25 -6.89 -3.04
C THR A 76 -25.69 -7.20 -3.50
N ASN A 77 -26.69 -6.57 -2.88
CA ASN A 77 -28.09 -6.75 -3.30
C ASN A 77 -28.35 -6.19 -4.71
N ILE A 78 -27.81 -5.01 -5.03
CA ILE A 78 -27.92 -4.42 -6.37
C ILE A 78 -27.27 -5.35 -7.40
N MET A 79 -26.07 -5.87 -7.12
CA MET A 79 -25.38 -6.80 -8.00
C MET A 79 -26.18 -8.08 -8.22
N MET A 80 -26.72 -8.66 -7.15
CA MET A 80 -27.54 -9.88 -7.22
C MET A 80 -28.80 -9.65 -8.04
N TYR A 81 -29.54 -8.54 -7.80
CA TYR A 81 -30.75 -8.25 -8.55
C TYR A 81 -30.47 -7.90 -10.01
N SER A 82 -29.37 -7.21 -10.32
CA SER A 82 -28.98 -6.94 -11.71
C SER A 82 -28.61 -8.22 -12.46
N GLU A 83 -27.94 -9.16 -11.80
CA GLU A 83 -27.61 -10.48 -12.37
C GLU A 83 -28.88 -11.28 -12.67
N LEU A 84 -29.82 -11.38 -11.70
CA LEU A 84 -31.11 -12.04 -11.87
C LEU A 84 -31.99 -11.41 -12.97
N LEU A 85 -31.91 -10.08 -13.13
CA LEU A 85 -32.57 -9.36 -14.21
C LEU A 85 -31.92 -9.70 -15.56
N GLY A 86 -30.60 -9.71 -15.64
CA GLY A 86 -29.85 -10.03 -16.85
C GLY A 86 -30.10 -11.48 -17.34
N GLU A 87 -30.32 -12.42 -16.41
CA GLU A 87 -30.71 -13.81 -16.77
C GLU A 87 -32.14 -13.92 -17.37
N LYS A 88 -33.04 -13.01 -17.00
CA LYS A 88 -34.46 -13.08 -17.37
C LYS A 88 -34.90 -12.06 -18.41
N ALA A 89 -34.07 -11.07 -18.68
CA ALA A 89 -34.38 -9.99 -19.60
C ALA A 89 -33.73 -10.22 -20.97
N ASP A 90 -34.36 -9.69 -21.99
CA ASP A 90 -33.87 -9.66 -23.36
C ASP A 90 -33.76 -8.22 -23.88
N GLY A 91 -32.94 -8.01 -24.92
CA GLY A 91 -32.76 -6.71 -25.58
C GLY A 91 -32.20 -5.64 -24.65
N GLU A 92 -32.70 -4.40 -24.76
CA GLU A 92 -32.21 -3.24 -24.01
C GLU A 92 -32.26 -3.43 -22.49
N LEU A 93 -33.22 -4.17 -21.95
CA LEU A 93 -33.33 -4.44 -20.50
C LEU A 93 -32.16 -5.27 -20.00
N LYS A 94 -31.68 -6.19 -20.81
CA LYS A 94 -30.50 -7.00 -20.48
C LYS A 94 -29.24 -6.14 -20.47
N GLU A 95 -29.07 -5.27 -21.46
CA GLU A 95 -27.94 -4.31 -21.50
C GLU A 95 -27.93 -3.38 -20.29
N TYR A 96 -29.10 -2.89 -19.86
CA TYR A 96 -29.20 -2.07 -18.63
C TYR A 96 -28.84 -2.86 -17.36
N ALA A 97 -29.28 -4.12 -17.27
CA ALA A 97 -28.94 -4.97 -16.14
C ALA A 97 -27.44 -5.25 -16.06
N GLU A 98 -26.79 -5.53 -17.18
CA GLU A 98 -25.35 -5.75 -17.29
C GLU A 98 -24.56 -4.45 -16.93
N GLU A 99 -25.02 -3.29 -17.39
CA GLU A 99 -24.42 -2.00 -17.05
C GLU A 99 -24.55 -1.70 -15.54
N ILE A 100 -25.72 -1.92 -14.92
CA ILE A 100 -25.92 -1.74 -13.48
C ILE A 100 -25.00 -2.67 -12.70
N HIS A 101 -24.86 -3.92 -13.14
CA HIS A 101 -23.94 -4.90 -12.51
C HIS A 101 -22.48 -4.41 -12.59
N SER A 102 -22.05 -3.96 -13.76
CA SER A 102 -20.70 -3.44 -14.00
C SER A 102 -20.38 -2.22 -13.14
N GLN A 103 -21.30 -1.24 -13.09
CA GLN A 103 -21.12 -0.02 -12.27
C GLN A 103 -21.12 -0.34 -10.78
N SER A 104 -21.96 -1.28 -10.34
CA SER A 104 -22.00 -1.73 -8.94
C SER A 104 -20.68 -2.40 -8.53
N ARG A 105 -20.10 -3.21 -9.40
CA ARG A 105 -18.77 -3.82 -9.18
C ARG A 105 -17.67 -2.77 -9.09
N LYS A 106 -17.67 -1.78 -9.98
CA LYS A 106 -16.72 -0.65 -9.91
C LYS A 106 -16.83 0.10 -8.59
N LEU A 107 -18.04 0.29 -8.07
CA LEU A 107 -18.26 0.97 -6.78
C LEU A 107 -17.75 0.12 -5.60
N GLU A 108 -17.94 -1.20 -5.63
CA GLU A 108 -17.38 -2.12 -4.62
C GLU A 108 -15.84 -2.06 -4.58
N ASP A 109 -15.22 -2.07 -5.75
CA ASP A 109 -13.78 -1.96 -5.88
C ASP A 109 -13.27 -0.61 -5.33
N LEU A 110 -13.97 0.51 -5.64
CA LEU A 110 -13.66 1.85 -5.11
C LEU A 110 -13.69 1.89 -3.59
N ILE A 111 -14.74 1.35 -2.97
CA ILE A 111 -14.89 1.31 -1.52
C ILE A 111 -13.77 0.46 -0.91
N THR A 112 -13.50 -0.69 -1.49
CA THR A 112 -12.42 -1.59 -1.02
C THR A 112 -11.06 -0.92 -1.10
N ALA A 113 -10.77 -0.22 -2.19
CA ALA A 113 -9.53 0.53 -2.38
C ALA A 113 -9.41 1.70 -1.38
N LEU A 114 -10.50 2.44 -1.14
CA LEU A 114 -10.54 3.54 -0.18
C LEU A 114 -10.24 3.05 1.24
N VAL A 115 -10.84 1.92 1.66
CA VAL A 115 -10.59 1.30 2.96
C VAL A 115 -9.13 0.88 3.12
N LYS A 116 -8.56 0.20 2.11
CA LYS A 116 -7.16 -0.20 2.10
C LYS A 116 -6.23 1.02 2.22
N MET A 117 -6.50 2.07 1.44
CA MET A 117 -5.73 3.30 1.44
C MET A 117 -5.79 4.02 2.78
N SER A 118 -6.99 4.19 3.35
CA SER A 118 -7.17 4.85 4.64
C SER A 118 -6.40 4.13 5.75
N ARG A 119 -6.48 2.82 5.80
CA ARG A 119 -5.75 2.03 6.79
C ARG A 119 -4.23 2.21 6.69
N LEU A 120 -3.67 2.31 5.47
CA LEU A 120 -2.26 2.59 5.27
C LEU A 120 -1.87 4.00 5.75
N GLU A 121 -2.66 5.03 5.40
CA GLU A 121 -2.36 6.42 5.73
C GLU A 121 -2.49 6.75 7.21
N THR A 122 -3.41 6.10 7.89
CA THR A 122 -3.57 6.29 9.34
C THR A 122 -2.44 5.66 10.16
N GLY A 123 -1.57 4.84 9.51
CA GLY A 123 -0.48 4.15 10.19
C GLY A 123 -0.97 3.08 11.17
N ILE A 124 -2.26 2.70 11.09
CA ILE A 124 -2.88 1.67 11.92
C ILE A 124 -2.47 0.29 11.41
N PHE A 125 -2.11 0.20 10.13
CA PHE A 125 -1.43 -0.97 9.62
C PHE A 125 -0.03 -1.05 10.23
N ARG A 126 0.09 -1.82 11.31
CA ARG A 126 1.40 -2.27 11.74
C ARG A 126 1.81 -3.41 10.83
N LEU A 127 2.60 -3.09 9.82
CA LEU A 127 3.36 -4.10 9.09
C LEU A 127 4.18 -4.87 10.12
N GLN A 128 4.25 -6.17 9.95
CA GLN A 128 5.10 -7.06 10.74
C GLN A 128 6.18 -7.64 9.84
N PRO A 129 7.23 -6.84 9.52
CA PRO A 129 8.32 -7.34 8.71
C PRO A 129 9.09 -8.42 9.46
N GLU A 130 9.21 -9.57 8.82
CA GLU A 130 9.96 -10.72 9.29
C GLU A 130 10.83 -11.25 8.15
N GLU A 131 11.81 -12.09 8.47
CA GLU A 131 12.57 -12.78 7.44
C GLU A 131 11.67 -13.71 6.64
N ASN A 132 11.34 -13.33 5.42
CA ASN A 132 10.48 -14.07 4.51
C ASN A 132 11.15 -14.30 3.15
N SER A 133 10.80 -15.42 2.50
CA SER A 133 11.21 -15.76 1.14
C SER A 133 10.45 -14.95 0.11
N LEU A 134 11.15 -14.26 -0.80
CA LEU A 134 10.55 -13.57 -1.94
C LEU A 134 9.90 -14.54 -2.93
N MET A 135 10.39 -15.79 -3.01
CA MET A 135 9.77 -16.83 -3.82
C MET A 135 8.40 -17.21 -3.28
N THR A 136 8.22 -17.23 -1.96
CA THR A 136 6.90 -17.47 -1.34
C THR A 136 5.91 -16.35 -1.67
N VAL A 137 6.36 -15.09 -1.61
CA VAL A 137 5.57 -13.92 -2.03
C VAL A 137 5.15 -14.05 -3.49
N LEU A 138 6.14 -14.30 -4.35
CA LEU A 138 5.93 -14.35 -5.80
C LEU A 138 4.97 -15.48 -6.21
N LYS A 139 5.11 -16.67 -5.61
CA LYS A 139 4.18 -17.79 -5.85
C LYS A 139 2.75 -17.45 -5.42
N ARG A 140 2.56 -16.85 -4.25
CA ARG A 140 1.23 -16.44 -3.78
C ARG A 140 0.59 -15.42 -4.72
N ALA A 141 1.35 -14.39 -5.13
CA ALA A 141 0.86 -13.39 -6.06
C ALA A 141 0.56 -13.99 -7.46
N TYR A 142 1.40 -14.92 -7.92
CA TYR A 142 1.18 -15.70 -9.14
C TYR A 142 -0.15 -16.47 -9.08
N ASP A 143 -0.37 -17.25 -8.01
CA ASP A 143 -1.57 -18.07 -7.85
C ASP A 143 -2.84 -17.19 -7.82
N GLN A 144 -2.81 -16.03 -7.19
CA GLN A 144 -3.91 -15.07 -7.18
C GLN A 144 -4.19 -14.46 -8.57
N ALA A 145 -3.15 -14.23 -9.36
CA ALA A 145 -3.26 -13.61 -10.68
C ALA A 145 -3.64 -14.62 -11.79
N LEU A 146 -3.33 -15.91 -11.59
CA LEU A 146 -3.49 -16.96 -12.59
C LEU A 146 -4.89 -17.07 -13.21
N PRO A 147 -6.01 -16.97 -12.45
CA PRO A 147 -7.35 -17.01 -13.03
C PRO A 147 -7.59 -15.87 -14.04
N LYS A 148 -7.16 -14.64 -13.70
CA LYS A 148 -7.30 -13.46 -14.59
C LYS A 148 -6.43 -13.59 -15.84
N ALA A 149 -5.19 -14.06 -15.68
CA ALA A 149 -4.28 -14.29 -16.80
C ALA A 149 -4.86 -15.31 -17.79
N LYS A 150 -5.40 -16.42 -17.27
CA LYS A 150 -6.07 -17.45 -18.10
C LYS A 150 -7.26 -16.92 -18.87
N LEU A 151 -8.12 -16.11 -18.25
CA LEU A 151 -9.27 -15.49 -18.92
C LEU A 151 -8.86 -14.61 -20.10
N LYS A 152 -7.66 -14.02 -20.05
CA LYS A 152 -7.12 -13.16 -21.12
C LYS A 152 -6.08 -13.87 -21.99
N ASN A 153 -5.94 -15.20 -21.84
CA ASN A 153 -4.97 -16.01 -22.59
C ASN A 153 -3.52 -15.53 -22.44
N ILE A 154 -3.17 -14.97 -21.27
CA ILE A 154 -1.82 -14.48 -20.96
C ILE A 154 -1.05 -15.56 -20.20
N GLU A 155 0.18 -15.84 -20.64
CA GLU A 155 1.08 -16.77 -19.99
C GLU A 155 1.89 -16.05 -18.89
N LEU A 156 1.78 -16.53 -17.63
CA LEU A 156 2.63 -16.08 -16.54
C LEU A 156 3.86 -17.00 -16.46
N ILE A 157 5.04 -16.44 -16.76
CA ILE A 157 6.32 -17.17 -16.78
C ILE A 157 7.10 -16.84 -15.52
N LEU A 158 7.22 -17.83 -14.63
CA LEU A 158 8.08 -17.74 -13.46
C LEU A 158 9.50 -18.13 -13.85
N SER A 159 10.42 -17.18 -13.90
CA SER A 159 11.84 -17.47 -14.22
C SER A 159 12.48 -18.28 -13.09
N GLU A 160 13.20 -19.31 -13.45
CA GLU A 160 14.07 -20.04 -12.51
C GLU A 160 15.11 -19.07 -11.95
N GLY A 161 15.17 -18.95 -10.63
CA GLY A 161 16.09 -18.05 -9.94
C GLY A 161 16.36 -18.52 -8.53
N THR A 162 17.43 -17.97 -7.94
CA THR A 162 17.76 -18.20 -6.53
C THR A 162 16.71 -17.53 -5.67
N ASP A 163 16.12 -18.25 -4.72
CA ASP A 163 15.28 -17.64 -3.69
C ASP A 163 16.10 -16.64 -2.87
N ALA A 164 15.49 -15.52 -2.56
CA ALA A 164 16.10 -14.50 -1.73
C ALA A 164 15.21 -14.23 -0.52
N LYS A 165 15.84 -13.97 0.62
CA LYS A 165 15.16 -13.60 1.86
C LYS A 165 15.27 -12.11 2.09
N ALA A 166 14.16 -11.49 2.48
CA ALA A 166 14.07 -10.08 2.81
C ALA A 166 13.29 -9.89 4.11
N ASN A 167 13.51 -8.74 4.76
CA ASN A 167 12.74 -8.37 5.94
C ASN A 167 11.42 -7.71 5.50
N ILE A 168 10.38 -8.50 5.35
CA ILE A 168 9.10 -8.10 4.74
C ILE A 168 7.90 -8.72 5.46
N ASP A 169 6.77 -8.02 5.40
CA ASP A 169 5.47 -8.58 5.74
C ASP A 169 4.95 -9.43 4.57
N LEU A 170 4.82 -10.73 4.78
CA LEU A 170 4.48 -11.68 3.72
C LEU A 170 3.13 -11.36 3.04
N LYS A 171 2.12 -10.96 3.82
CA LYS A 171 0.77 -10.66 3.32
C LYS A 171 0.76 -9.40 2.47
N TRP A 172 1.33 -8.32 2.99
CA TRP A 172 1.28 -7.02 2.34
C TRP A 172 2.24 -6.91 1.16
N THR A 173 3.38 -7.60 1.23
CA THR A 173 4.28 -7.71 0.07
C THR A 173 3.63 -8.52 -1.04
N THR A 174 2.90 -9.60 -0.71
CA THR A 174 2.11 -10.34 -1.70
C THR A 174 1.06 -9.45 -2.37
N GLU A 175 0.35 -8.61 -1.62
CA GLU A 175 -0.61 -7.64 -2.15
C GLU A 175 0.06 -6.62 -3.08
N ALA A 176 1.24 -6.09 -2.70
CA ALA A 176 1.99 -5.16 -3.53
C ALA A 176 2.38 -5.78 -4.87
N VAL A 177 2.95 -6.99 -4.84
CA VAL A 177 3.35 -7.72 -6.05
C VAL A 177 2.14 -8.09 -6.91
N PHE A 178 1.04 -8.53 -6.30
CA PHE A 178 -0.21 -8.82 -7.01
C PHE A 178 -0.74 -7.60 -7.75
N ASN A 179 -0.73 -6.41 -7.15
CA ASN A 179 -1.16 -5.18 -7.82
C ASN A 179 -0.32 -4.85 -9.07
N ILE A 180 0.97 -5.17 -9.06
CA ILE A 180 1.82 -5.00 -10.25
C ILE A 180 1.48 -6.04 -11.32
N ILE A 181 1.31 -7.31 -10.94
CA ILE A 181 0.95 -8.40 -11.88
C ILE A 181 -0.44 -8.14 -12.48
N ASP A 182 -1.42 -7.71 -11.69
CA ASP A 182 -2.77 -7.38 -12.14
C ASP A 182 -2.74 -6.24 -13.19
N ASN A 183 -1.93 -5.21 -12.97
CA ASN A 183 -1.71 -4.16 -13.97
C ASN A 183 -1.03 -4.69 -15.24
N ALA A 184 -0.03 -5.55 -15.12
CA ALA A 184 0.62 -6.17 -16.27
C ALA A 184 -0.38 -6.98 -17.11
N ILE A 185 -1.25 -7.79 -16.46
CA ILE A 185 -2.32 -8.54 -17.15
C ILE A 185 -3.30 -7.58 -17.83
N LYS A 186 -3.69 -6.52 -17.13
CA LYS A 186 -4.69 -5.57 -17.61
C LYS A 186 -4.25 -4.85 -18.88
N TYR A 187 -3.00 -4.41 -18.94
CA TYR A 187 -2.48 -3.58 -20.03
C TYR A 187 -1.73 -4.37 -21.12
N SER A 188 -1.55 -5.67 -20.95
CA SER A 188 -1.02 -6.55 -21.99
C SER A 188 -2.11 -7.01 -22.96
N GLY A 189 -1.72 -7.28 -24.20
CA GLY A 189 -2.59 -7.88 -25.20
C GLY A 189 -2.90 -9.35 -24.89
N GLU A 190 -3.99 -9.86 -25.49
CA GLU A 190 -4.31 -11.29 -25.44
C GLU A 190 -3.21 -12.13 -26.12
N GLY A 191 -2.93 -13.31 -25.56
CA GLY A 191 -1.91 -14.23 -26.11
C GLY A 191 -0.46 -13.81 -25.83
N THR A 192 -0.23 -12.80 -25.00
CA THR A 192 1.13 -12.36 -24.61
C THR A 192 1.64 -13.12 -23.38
N SER A 193 2.87 -12.82 -22.97
CA SER A 193 3.46 -13.37 -21.74
C SER A 193 3.92 -12.29 -20.78
N ILE A 194 3.87 -12.57 -19.49
CA ILE A 194 4.39 -11.75 -18.40
C ILE A 194 5.47 -12.55 -17.68
N LYS A 195 6.68 -11.98 -17.59
CA LYS A 195 7.80 -12.63 -16.92
C LYS A 195 7.94 -12.13 -15.49
N LEU A 196 8.05 -13.08 -14.56
CA LEU A 196 8.21 -12.85 -13.13
C LEU A 196 9.59 -13.37 -12.71
N LYS A 197 10.40 -12.52 -12.07
CA LYS A 197 11.78 -12.87 -11.72
C LYS A 197 12.17 -12.31 -10.38
N ILE A 198 12.99 -13.03 -9.63
CA ILE A 198 13.68 -12.55 -8.42
C ILE A 198 15.13 -12.22 -8.80
N ASN A 199 15.60 -11.04 -8.38
CA ASN A 199 17.00 -10.63 -8.50
C ASN A 199 17.56 -10.37 -7.11
N THR A 200 18.84 -10.70 -6.91
CA THR A 200 19.54 -10.48 -5.63
C THR A 200 20.70 -9.52 -5.86
N PHE A 201 20.80 -8.52 -4.98
CA PHE A 201 21.87 -7.53 -4.94
C PHE A 201 22.50 -7.54 -3.55
N GLU A 202 23.53 -6.76 -3.34
CA GLU A 202 24.27 -6.74 -2.08
C GLU A 202 23.40 -6.30 -0.89
N MET A 203 22.64 -5.22 -1.02
CA MET A 203 21.80 -4.65 0.06
C MET A 203 20.31 -4.93 -0.10
N PHE A 204 19.86 -5.25 -1.30
CA PHE A 204 18.47 -5.44 -1.65
C PHE A 204 18.26 -6.71 -2.46
N SER A 205 17.07 -7.27 -2.35
CA SER A 205 16.57 -8.23 -3.32
C SER A 205 15.30 -7.69 -3.95
N SER A 206 15.01 -8.08 -5.19
CA SER A 206 13.86 -7.52 -5.90
C SER A 206 12.99 -8.59 -6.54
N ILE A 207 11.71 -8.23 -6.72
CA ILE A 207 10.77 -8.93 -7.58
C ILE A 207 10.52 -8.06 -8.80
N SER A 208 10.79 -8.59 -9.98
CA SER A 208 10.58 -7.95 -11.28
C SER A 208 9.40 -8.56 -12.01
N VAL A 209 8.53 -7.71 -12.53
CA VAL A 209 7.39 -8.06 -13.38
C VAL A 209 7.57 -7.34 -14.71
N GLU A 210 7.79 -8.11 -15.79
CA GLU A 210 8.00 -7.61 -17.16
C GLU A 210 6.79 -7.98 -18.00
N ASP A 211 6.13 -6.98 -18.58
CA ASP A 211 5.00 -7.12 -19.50
C ASP A 211 5.36 -6.66 -20.92
N HIS A 212 4.56 -7.09 -21.90
CA HIS A 212 4.61 -6.71 -23.30
C HIS A 212 3.37 -5.90 -23.69
N GLY A 213 2.90 -5.04 -22.77
CA GLY A 213 1.72 -4.21 -22.98
C GLY A 213 1.98 -2.94 -23.77
N ILE A 214 1.07 -1.98 -23.61
CA ILE A 214 1.08 -0.70 -24.33
C ILE A 214 2.30 0.18 -24.00
N GLY A 215 3.00 -0.11 -22.89
CA GLY A 215 4.08 0.73 -22.38
C GLY A 215 3.60 2.08 -21.86
N ILE A 216 4.54 2.88 -21.35
CA ILE A 216 4.28 4.13 -20.63
C ILE A 216 5.26 5.20 -21.12
N GLY A 217 4.77 6.40 -21.40
CA GLY A 217 5.60 7.55 -21.71
C GLY A 217 6.42 8.02 -20.53
N GLU A 218 7.63 8.50 -20.76
CA GLU A 218 8.56 8.94 -19.71
C GLU A 218 7.95 10.04 -18.82
N GLU A 219 7.18 10.95 -19.41
CA GLU A 219 6.48 12.03 -18.68
C GLU A 219 5.32 11.55 -17.78
N GLU A 220 4.83 10.33 -18.00
CA GLU A 220 3.78 9.73 -17.19
C GLU A 220 4.32 8.93 -15.98
N ILE A 221 5.55 8.39 -16.08
CA ILE A 221 6.14 7.55 -15.04
C ILE A 221 6.08 8.18 -13.63
N PRO A 222 6.41 9.46 -13.41
CA PRO A 222 6.31 10.07 -12.08
C PRO A 222 4.87 10.13 -11.54
N LYS A 223 3.86 10.15 -12.42
CA LYS A 223 2.44 10.29 -12.08
C LYS A 223 1.76 8.96 -11.80
N LEU A 224 2.34 7.83 -12.24
CA LEU A 224 1.74 6.49 -12.11
C LEU A 224 1.36 6.12 -10.68
N PHE A 225 2.13 6.62 -9.72
CA PHE A 225 1.96 6.34 -8.31
C PHE A 225 1.10 7.37 -7.58
N ALA A 226 0.51 8.34 -8.31
CA ALA A 226 -0.46 9.26 -7.73
C ALA A 226 -1.81 8.56 -7.54
N ARG A 227 -2.53 8.94 -6.47
CA ARG A 227 -3.86 8.40 -6.16
C ARG A 227 -4.84 8.70 -7.29
N PHE A 228 -5.61 7.70 -7.69
CA PHE A 228 -6.63 7.81 -8.72
C PHE A 228 -6.09 8.24 -10.10
N TYR A 229 -4.77 8.19 -10.28
CA TYR A 229 -4.17 8.52 -11.57
C TYR A 229 -4.41 7.40 -12.58
N ARG A 230 -4.81 7.80 -13.77
CA ARG A 230 -4.97 6.94 -14.94
C ARG A 230 -4.48 7.69 -16.16
N SER A 231 -3.67 7.02 -17.00
CA SER A 231 -3.28 7.62 -18.30
C SER A 231 -4.52 7.84 -19.17
N ARG A 232 -4.52 8.93 -19.93
CA ARG A 232 -5.61 9.24 -20.87
C ARG A 232 -5.80 8.16 -21.95
N GLN A 233 -4.73 7.43 -22.27
CA GLN A 233 -4.77 6.36 -23.27
C GLN A 233 -5.55 5.12 -22.81
N VAL A 234 -5.78 4.98 -21.52
CA VAL A 234 -6.42 3.80 -20.88
C VAL A 234 -7.60 4.16 -19.99
N SER A 235 -8.17 5.36 -20.15
CA SER A 235 -9.30 5.85 -19.33
C SER A 235 -10.51 4.92 -19.39
N ASP A 236 -10.73 4.23 -20.49
CA ASP A 236 -11.88 3.34 -20.71
C ASP A 236 -11.66 1.91 -20.18
N ASN A 237 -10.43 1.53 -19.81
CA ASN A 237 -10.16 0.22 -19.24
C ASN A 237 -10.62 0.12 -17.79
N GLU A 238 -10.90 -1.07 -17.28
CA GLU A 238 -11.26 -1.28 -15.87
C GLU A 238 -10.15 -0.85 -14.90
N GLY A 239 -10.52 -0.27 -13.75
CA GLY A 239 -9.62 0.03 -12.62
C GLY A 239 -9.73 1.45 -12.10
N ILE A 240 -9.35 1.60 -10.86
CA ILE A 240 -9.59 2.79 -10.02
C ILE A 240 -8.37 3.73 -9.96
N GLY A 241 -7.18 3.25 -10.38
CA GLY A 241 -5.93 4.02 -10.28
C GLY A 241 -5.33 4.05 -8.85
N VAL A 242 -5.61 3.02 -8.03
CA VAL A 242 -5.11 2.94 -6.66
C VAL A 242 -4.06 1.82 -6.49
N GLY A 243 -4.04 0.81 -7.36
CA GLY A 243 -3.17 -0.36 -7.20
C GLY A 243 -1.68 -0.04 -7.17
N LEU A 244 -1.18 0.81 -8.08
CA LEU A 244 0.24 1.21 -8.10
C LEU A 244 0.60 2.08 -6.89
N TYR A 245 -0.29 2.98 -6.49
CA TYR A 245 -0.12 3.77 -5.27
C TYR A 245 0.04 2.86 -4.04
N LEU A 246 -0.86 1.87 -3.87
CA LEU A 246 -0.78 0.90 -2.78
C LEU A 246 0.52 0.08 -2.84
N ALA A 247 0.89 -0.41 -4.02
CA ALA A 247 2.12 -1.18 -4.19
C ALA A 247 3.35 -0.37 -3.75
N ARG A 248 3.40 0.91 -4.11
CA ARG A 248 4.49 1.81 -3.71
C ARG A 248 4.50 2.05 -2.20
N GLN A 249 3.37 2.42 -1.59
CA GLN A 249 3.28 2.67 -0.15
C GLN A 249 3.69 1.43 0.65
N LEU A 250 3.16 0.25 0.29
CA LEU A 250 3.49 -1.01 0.95
C LEU A 250 4.97 -1.38 0.83
N THR A 251 5.61 -1.01 -0.27
CA THR A 251 7.04 -1.26 -0.47
C THR A 251 7.89 -0.25 0.33
N GLU A 252 7.55 1.04 0.29
CA GLU A 252 8.25 2.11 1.00
C GLU A 252 8.17 1.96 2.53
N GLU A 253 7.02 1.58 3.07
CA GLU A 253 6.81 1.32 4.51
C GLU A 253 7.67 0.15 5.05
N GLN A 254 8.18 -0.70 4.17
CA GLN A 254 9.10 -1.79 4.48
C GLN A 254 10.57 -1.44 4.18
N GLY A 255 10.87 -0.15 3.95
CA GLY A 255 12.22 0.32 3.64
C GLY A 255 12.67 0.00 2.21
N GLY A 256 11.74 -0.41 1.35
CA GLY A 256 11.99 -0.72 -0.04
C GLY A 256 11.68 0.46 -0.98
N TYR A 257 11.74 0.21 -2.28
CA TYR A 257 11.37 1.18 -3.34
C TYR A 257 10.98 0.44 -4.63
N ILE A 258 10.32 1.16 -5.55
CA ILE A 258 9.93 0.62 -6.87
C ILE A 258 10.69 1.36 -7.97
N LYS A 259 11.23 0.61 -8.93
CA LYS A 259 11.74 1.12 -10.20
C LYS A 259 10.82 0.74 -11.34
N VAL A 260 10.69 1.64 -12.32
CA VAL A 260 9.92 1.43 -13.54
C VAL A 260 10.82 1.69 -14.75
N LYS A 261 10.81 0.76 -15.70
CA LYS A 261 11.38 0.93 -17.04
C LYS A 261 10.28 0.64 -18.04
N SER A 262 9.97 1.60 -18.88
CA SER A 262 8.92 1.44 -19.88
C SER A 262 9.17 2.33 -21.09
N ALA A 263 8.63 1.93 -22.22
CA ALA A 263 8.56 2.77 -23.42
C ALA A 263 7.26 2.46 -24.16
N PRO A 264 6.58 3.45 -24.76
CA PRO A 264 5.36 3.26 -25.52
C PRO A 264 5.51 2.16 -26.59
N GLY A 265 4.58 1.21 -26.60
CA GLY A 265 4.54 0.07 -27.52
C GLY A 265 5.57 -1.04 -27.25
N LYS A 266 6.37 -0.94 -26.17
CA LYS A 266 7.40 -1.95 -25.83
C LYS A 266 7.13 -2.68 -24.53
N GLY A 267 6.03 -2.35 -23.83
CA GLY A 267 5.72 -2.89 -22.51
C GLY A 267 6.44 -2.18 -21.37
N SER A 268 6.36 -2.75 -20.18
CA SER A 268 6.90 -2.17 -18.97
C SER A 268 7.59 -3.24 -18.11
N THR A 269 8.55 -2.79 -17.31
CA THR A 269 9.15 -3.58 -16.25
C THR A 269 9.02 -2.83 -14.94
N PHE A 270 8.28 -3.38 -14.00
CA PHE A 270 8.18 -2.90 -12.63
C PHE A 270 9.04 -3.78 -11.74
N GLU A 271 9.90 -3.17 -10.93
CA GLU A 271 10.81 -3.89 -10.05
C GLU A 271 10.70 -3.34 -8.63
N LEU A 272 10.23 -4.20 -7.69
CA LEU A 272 10.04 -3.90 -6.29
C LEU A 272 11.27 -4.37 -5.51
N PHE A 273 11.97 -3.45 -4.86
CA PHE A 273 13.18 -3.71 -4.09
C PHE A 273 12.86 -3.76 -2.60
N PHE A 274 13.38 -4.77 -1.91
CA PHE A 274 13.23 -4.96 -0.47
C PHE A 274 14.61 -5.13 0.18
N PRO A 275 14.85 -4.57 1.40
CA PRO A 275 16.11 -4.74 2.10
C PRO A 275 16.39 -6.21 2.39
N ASN A 276 17.62 -6.64 2.13
CA ASN A 276 18.04 -7.98 2.53
C ASN A 276 18.07 -8.10 4.06
N VAL A 277 17.88 -9.30 4.57
CA VAL A 277 18.11 -9.57 5.98
C VAL A 277 19.59 -9.31 6.26
N SER A 278 19.90 -8.37 7.15
CA SER A 278 21.28 -8.10 7.56
C SER A 278 21.84 -9.37 8.17
N LYS A 279 22.94 -9.89 7.58
CA LYS A 279 23.75 -10.89 8.25
C LYS A 279 24.48 -10.16 9.38
N LEU A 280 23.92 -10.22 10.61
CA LEU A 280 24.63 -9.85 11.83
C LEU A 280 25.76 -10.83 12.08
#